data_b34c7f9e06c50c9bc49e14fd2077306d
#
_entry.id   b34c7f9e06c50c9bc49e14fd2077306d
#
_cell.length_a   1.000
_cell.length_b   1.000
_cell.length_c   1.000
_cell.angle_alpha   90.00
_cell.angle_beta   90.00
_cell.angle_gamma   90.00
#
_symmetry.space_group_name_H-M   'P 1'
#
loop_
_entity.id
_entity.type
_entity.pdbx_description
1 polymer ?
#
loop_
_entity_poly.entity_id
_entity_poly.type
_entity_poly.pdbx_seq_one_letter_code
_entity_poly.pdbx_strand_id
1 'polypeptide(L)' 'MVCNCNYNKVKIFYKLSKLSNFIEKHALQDAEKDGHPLCAEELKELKNDLDKHAEKIREAIEGLSREWKFG' A
#
# COMPACT_ATOMS: atom_id res chain seq x y z
N MET A 1 7.01 18.76 -15.78
CA MET A 1 6.24 17.58 -16.21
C MET A 1 6.73 16.33 -15.48
N VAL A 2 5.81 15.55 -14.98
CA VAL A 2 6.17 14.33 -14.24
C VAL A 2 6.47 13.21 -15.24
N CYS A 3 7.60 12.51 -15.08
CA CYS A 3 7.91 11.39 -15.95
C CYS A 3 7.00 10.20 -15.63
N ASN A 4 6.85 9.29 -16.58
CA ASN A 4 5.94 8.15 -16.41
C ASN A 4 6.30 7.28 -15.20
N CYS A 5 7.58 7.10 -14.93
CA CYS A 5 8.01 6.30 -13.78
C CYS A 5 7.55 6.94 -12.47
N ASN A 6 7.70 8.24 -12.33
CA ASN A 6 7.29 8.93 -11.12
C ASN A 6 5.77 8.96 -10.97
N TYR A 7 5.06 9.16 -12.07
CA TYR A 7 3.60 9.09 -12.06
C TYR A 7 3.13 7.71 -11.60
N ASN A 8 3.76 6.66 -12.14
CA ASN A 8 3.41 5.30 -11.78
C ASN A 8 3.65 5.01 -10.31
N LYS A 9 4.74 5.52 -9.74
CA LYS A 9 5.02 5.34 -8.31
C LYS A 9 3.94 5.97 -7.44
N VAL A 10 3.53 7.18 -7.77
CA VAL A 10 2.47 7.86 -7.02
C VAL A 10 1.16 7.09 -7.13
N LYS A 11 0.82 6.63 -8.32
CA LYS A 11 -0.41 5.86 -8.53
C LYS A 11 -0.38 4.54 -7.76
N ILE A 12 0.77 3.84 -7.78
CA ILE A 12 0.93 2.58 -7.05
C ILE A 12 0.82 2.83 -5.55
N PHE A 13 1.48 3.86 -5.04
CA PHE A 13 1.40 4.21 -3.63
C PHE A 13 -0.05 4.44 -3.20
N TYR A 14 -0.79 5.20 -3.99
CA TYR A 14 -2.19 5.47 -3.71
C TYR A 14 -3.01 4.18 -3.66
N LYS A 15 -2.83 3.30 -4.65
CA LYS A 15 -3.58 2.05 -4.72
C LYS A 15 -3.21 1.09 -3.59
N LEU A 16 -1.92 1.00 -3.25
CA LEU A 16 -1.49 0.16 -2.14
C LEU A 16 -2.08 0.64 -0.82
N SER A 17 -2.06 1.94 -0.59
CA SER A 17 -2.62 2.53 0.63
C SER A 17 -4.12 2.30 0.71
N LYS A 18 -4.80 2.43 -0.41
CA LYS A 18 -6.24 2.24 -0.47
C LYS A 18 -6.61 0.78 -0.22
N LEU A 19 -5.86 -0.15 -0.80
CA LEU A 19 -6.09 -1.58 -0.60
C LEU A 19 -5.81 -1.99 0.84
N SER A 20 -4.71 -1.52 1.42
CA SER A 20 -4.37 -1.78 2.81
C SER A 20 -5.49 -1.32 3.74
N ASN A 21 -5.99 -0.13 3.50
CA ASN A 21 -7.08 0.45 4.28
C ASN A 21 -8.37 -0.38 4.16
N PHE A 22 -8.68 -0.84 2.94
CA PHE A 22 -9.83 -1.69 2.71
C PHE A 22 -9.72 -3.00 3.49
N ILE A 23 -8.52 -3.61 3.49
CA ILE A 23 -8.31 -4.86 4.23
C ILE A 23 -8.55 -4.62 5.72
N GLU A 24 -7.99 -3.55 6.28
CA GLU A 24 -8.14 -3.27 7.70
C GLU A 24 -9.59 -2.98 8.10
N LYS A 25 -10.29 -2.17 7.31
CA LYS A 25 -11.63 -1.70 7.68
C LYS A 25 -12.75 -2.63 7.29
N HIS A 26 -12.54 -3.48 6.29
CA HIS A 26 -13.61 -4.33 5.78
C HIS A 26 -13.25 -5.80 5.73
N ALA A 27 -12.24 -6.15 4.93
CA ALA A 27 -11.96 -7.56 4.65
C ALA A 27 -11.55 -8.33 5.91
N LEU A 28 -10.68 -7.76 6.72
CA LEU A 28 -10.21 -8.41 7.93
C LEU A 28 -11.33 -8.55 8.95
N GLN A 29 -12.12 -7.50 9.13
CA GLN A 29 -13.23 -7.53 10.07
C GLN A 29 -14.27 -8.54 9.64
N ASP A 30 -14.57 -8.63 8.35
CA ASP A 30 -15.52 -9.61 7.85
C ASP A 30 -15.02 -11.04 8.05
N ALA A 31 -13.74 -11.29 7.82
CA ALA A 31 -13.16 -12.61 8.05
C ALA A 31 -13.23 -13.02 9.52
N GLU A 32 -12.97 -12.10 10.41
CA GLU A 32 -13.06 -12.36 11.86
C GLU A 32 -14.51 -12.60 12.29
N LYS A 33 -15.42 -11.77 11.80
CA LYS A 33 -16.84 -11.87 12.12
C LYS A 33 -17.43 -13.17 11.62
N ASP A 34 -17.02 -13.64 10.46
CA ASP A 34 -17.53 -14.87 9.85
C ASP A 34 -16.82 -16.12 10.38
N GLY A 35 -15.86 -15.96 11.29
CA GLY A 35 -15.17 -17.08 11.89
C GLY A 35 -14.20 -17.80 10.96
N HIS A 36 -13.47 -17.04 10.13
CA HIS A 36 -12.47 -17.57 9.21
C HIS A 36 -11.07 -17.18 9.66
N PRO A 37 -10.50 -17.85 10.70
CA PRO A 37 -9.24 -17.43 11.28
C PRO A 37 -8.04 -17.50 10.33
N LEU A 38 -8.00 -18.52 9.46
CA LEU A 38 -6.90 -18.60 8.49
C LEU A 38 -6.96 -17.48 7.47
N CYS A 39 -8.16 -17.17 7.01
CA CYS A 39 -8.35 -16.06 6.08
C CYS A 39 -7.97 -14.73 6.74
N ALA A 40 -8.36 -14.54 7.99
CA ALA A 40 -8.01 -13.33 8.74
C ALA A 40 -6.49 -13.19 8.88
N GLU A 41 -5.80 -14.28 9.17
CA GLU A 41 -4.36 -14.25 9.30
C GLU A 41 -3.66 -13.94 7.99
N GLU A 42 -4.10 -14.55 6.91
CA GLU A 42 -3.54 -14.27 5.58
C GLU A 42 -3.76 -12.81 5.18
N LEU A 43 -4.92 -12.25 5.51
CA LEU A 43 -5.20 -10.85 5.23
C LEU A 43 -4.32 -9.91 6.03
N LYS A 44 -4.02 -10.27 7.29
CA LYS A 44 -3.09 -9.48 8.11
C LYS A 44 -1.70 -9.49 7.51
N GLU A 45 -1.23 -10.64 7.07
CA GLU A 45 0.08 -10.73 6.42
C GLU A 45 0.13 -9.92 5.14
N LEU A 46 -0.91 -10.01 4.32
CA LEU A 46 -0.99 -9.24 3.09
C LEU A 46 -0.97 -7.74 3.39
N LYS A 47 -1.74 -7.30 4.38
CA LYS A 47 -1.78 -5.90 4.77
C LYS A 47 -0.40 -5.42 5.20
N ASN A 48 0.31 -6.21 6.02
CA ASN A 48 1.64 -5.85 6.47
C ASN A 48 2.61 -5.72 5.31
N ASP A 49 2.53 -6.63 4.33
CA ASP A 49 3.37 -6.57 3.14
C ASP A 49 3.05 -5.36 2.28
N LEU A 50 1.77 -5.04 2.12
CA LEU A 50 1.35 -3.86 1.38
C LEU A 50 1.87 -2.58 2.03
N ASP A 51 1.75 -2.48 3.36
CA ASP A 51 2.22 -1.33 4.11
C ASP A 51 3.74 -1.18 3.97
N LYS A 52 4.46 -2.28 4.01
CA LYS A 52 5.91 -2.29 3.86
C LYS A 52 6.33 -1.79 2.48
N HIS A 53 5.67 -2.28 1.43
CA HIS A 53 5.98 -1.84 0.08
C HIS A 53 5.54 -0.41 -0.18
N ALA A 54 4.40 0.00 0.38
CA ALA A 54 3.94 1.38 0.26
C ALA A 54 4.96 2.33 0.88
N GLU A 55 5.53 1.97 2.03
CA GLU A 55 6.53 2.78 2.69
C GLU A 55 7.80 2.91 1.85
N LYS A 56 8.22 1.81 1.22
CA LYS A 56 9.39 1.84 0.34
C LYS A 56 9.17 2.74 -0.87
N ILE A 57 7.98 2.70 -1.43
CA ILE A 57 7.64 3.55 -2.58
C ILE A 57 7.57 5.01 -2.14
N ARG A 58 7.01 5.28 -0.97
CA ARG A 58 6.96 6.63 -0.42
C ARG A 58 8.36 7.20 -0.24
N GLU A 59 9.28 6.40 0.28
CA GLU A 59 10.67 6.82 0.45
C GLU A 59 11.33 7.13 -0.89
N ALA A 60 11.05 6.33 -1.91
CA ALA A 60 11.58 6.58 -3.24
C ALA A 60 11.05 7.88 -3.82
N ILE A 61 9.78 8.18 -3.61
CA ILE A 61 9.19 9.44 -4.06
C ILE A 61 9.83 10.62 -3.33
N GLU A 62 9.99 10.52 -2.02
CA GLU A 62 10.63 11.57 -1.23
C GLU A 62 12.08 11.79 -1.65
N GLY A 63 12.81 10.70 -1.86
CA GLY A 63 14.20 10.77 -2.29
C GLY A 63 14.35 11.51 -3.61
N LEU A 64 13.53 11.15 -4.58
CA LEU A 64 13.55 11.81 -5.88
C LEU A 64 13.17 13.27 -5.77
N SER A 65 12.21 13.59 -4.94
CA SER A 65 11.77 14.96 -4.73
C SER A 65 12.90 15.79 -4.11
N ARG A 66 13.60 15.23 -3.12
CA ARG A 66 14.72 15.92 -2.47
C ARG A 66 15.89 16.14 -3.41
N GLU A 67 16.10 15.23 -4.34
CA GLU A 67 17.18 15.33 -5.32
C GLU A 67 16.79 16.10 -6.58
N TRP A 68 15.60 16.67 -6.59
CA TRP A 68 15.08 17.43 -7.73
C TRP A 68 14.93 16.58 -8.99
N LYS A 69 14.76 15.28 -8.82
CA LYS A 69 14.61 14.34 -9.94
C LYS A 69 13.17 13.92 -10.17
N PHE A 70 12.28 14.37 -9.30
CA PHE A 70 10.86 14.06 -9.42
C PHE A 70 10.18 15.10 -10.30
N GLY A 71 9.47 14.63 -11.30
CA GLY A 71 8.74 15.55 -12.18
C GLY A 71 9.10 15.42 -13.63
#